data_8f9a0a593bd55b035daca07a042a4d56
#
_entry.id   8f9a0a593bd55b035daca07a042a4d56
#
_cell.length_a   1.000
_cell.length_b   1.000
_cell.length_c   1.000
_cell.angle_alpha   90.00
_cell.angle_beta   90.00
_cell.angle_gamma   90.00
#
_symmetry.space_group_name_H-M   'P 1'
#
loop_
_entity.id
_entity.type
_entity.pdbx_description
1 polymer ?
#
loop_
_entity_poly.entity_id
_entity_poly.type
_entity_poly.pdbx_seq_one_letter_code
_entity_poly.pdbx_strand_id
1 'polypeptide(L)'
;MSTYRPRRDTETWPLIADFVKDACSLAAPQTKYTAKLLTTIATAFVTWCVVERGLPLEAGVIFSRQAIDMYATEENRGRSEGTRRNYRAMLLRIAEVLVPEQHNERLTPLSRKGVAAPYSAEQMAHFRFWALGQHTEVKRRRAMLMLVLCAGAALKPVEIVDLMPGHVRVGGGGILIEVHGGTSPRLVPLLAEWDEWMTALLADAEPEIPLWGPPNRSDGGNLLSSFTQYTIGEHPVGNRLRATWIVKQLQAGAPIKEVHRALGFEKFENLPRYLAYVTPLDDESYLSALRLEGSGK
;
A
#
# COMPACT_ATOMS: atom_id res chain seq x y z
N MET A 1 11.16 25.82 -1.99
CA MET A 1 12.07 24.95 -2.79
C MET A 1 13.56 25.32 -2.69
N SER A 2 13.91 26.49 -2.21
CA SER A 2 15.30 26.99 -2.15
C SER A 2 16.28 26.14 -1.32
N THR A 3 15.80 25.34 -0.37
CA THR A 3 16.62 24.60 0.59
C THR A 3 16.79 23.08 0.29
N TYR A 4 16.23 22.58 -0.82
CA TYR A 4 16.38 21.16 -1.17
C TYR A 4 17.82 20.85 -1.59
N ARG A 5 18.42 19.84 -0.95
CA ARG A 5 19.69 19.22 -1.34
C ARG A 5 19.52 17.69 -1.37
N PRO A 6 19.97 17.00 -2.42
CA PRO A 6 19.90 15.54 -2.47
C PRO A 6 20.84 14.95 -1.40
N ARG A 7 20.46 13.78 -0.88
CA ARG A 7 21.28 13.03 0.10
C ARG A 7 22.43 12.27 -0.55
N ARG A 8 22.34 12.02 -1.84
CA ARG A 8 23.34 11.34 -2.66
C ARG A 8 23.65 12.23 -3.85
N ASP A 9 24.85 12.06 -4.41
CA ASP A 9 25.31 12.80 -5.60
C ASP A 9 25.30 14.31 -5.41
N THR A 10 26.23 14.77 -4.56
CA THR A 10 26.42 16.22 -4.29
C THR A 10 27.24 16.92 -5.36
N GLU A 11 27.98 16.19 -6.19
CA GLU A 11 28.87 16.77 -7.22
C GLU A 11 28.08 17.24 -8.45
N THR A 12 27.11 16.44 -8.91
CA THR A 12 26.29 16.79 -10.08
C THR A 12 25.19 17.80 -9.74
N TRP A 13 24.78 17.85 -8.47
CA TRP A 13 23.66 18.70 -8.06
C TRP A 13 23.80 20.18 -8.45
N PRO A 14 24.96 20.86 -8.29
CA PRO A 14 25.10 22.24 -8.71
C PRO A 14 24.82 22.49 -10.19
N LEU A 15 25.10 21.50 -11.04
CA LEU A 15 24.90 21.60 -12.49
C LEU A 15 23.43 21.51 -12.91
N ILE A 16 22.61 20.76 -12.17
CA ILE A 16 21.23 20.46 -12.53
C ILE A 16 20.20 21.12 -11.61
N ALA A 17 20.65 21.75 -10.51
CA ALA A 17 19.78 22.21 -9.43
C ALA A 17 18.69 23.17 -9.89
N ASP A 18 19.07 24.19 -10.66
CA ASP A 18 18.12 25.21 -11.10
C ASP A 18 17.14 24.63 -12.11
N PHE A 19 17.61 23.84 -13.06
CA PHE A 19 16.75 23.12 -14.02
C PHE A 19 15.71 22.23 -13.32
N VAL A 20 16.14 21.42 -12.34
CA VAL A 20 15.22 20.55 -11.59
C VAL A 20 14.22 21.33 -10.75
N LYS A 21 14.67 22.40 -10.08
CA LYS A 21 13.80 23.26 -9.26
C LYS A 21 12.76 23.97 -10.10
N ASP A 22 13.15 24.53 -11.24
CA ASP A 22 12.25 25.22 -12.15
C ASP A 22 11.22 24.27 -12.72
N ALA A 23 11.64 23.12 -13.23
CA ALA A 23 10.76 22.07 -13.74
C ALA A 23 9.73 21.63 -12.69
N CYS A 24 10.17 21.36 -11.47
CA CYS A 24 9.28 20.91 -10.40
C CYS A 24 8.39 22.04 -9.85
N SER A 25 8.85 23.28 -9.87
CA SER A 25 8.06 24.45 -9.44
C SER A 25 6.90 24.72 -10.39
N LEU A 26 7.12 24.56 -11.68
CA LEU A 26 6.08 24.70 -12.70
C LEU A 26 5.08 23.52 -12.65
N ALA A 27 5.56 22.31 -12.44
CA ALA A 27 4.72 21.11 -12.47
C ALA A 27 3.92 20.92 -11.18
N ALA A 28 4.44 21.22 -10.00
CA ALA A 28 3.81 20.91 -8.73
C ALA A 28 2.38 21.47 -8.58
N PRO A 29 2.08 22.72 -8.93
CA PRO A 29 0.73 23.27 -8.83
C PRO A 29 -0.28 22.59 -9.76
N GLN A 30 0.19 21.96 -10.83
CA GLN A 30 -0.65 21.33 -11.88
C GLN A 30 -0.81 19.82 -11.68
N THR A 31 -0.26 19.27 -10.58
CA THR A 31 -0.29 17.84 -10.30
C THR A 31 -0.78 17.57 -8.86
N LYS A 32 -1.18 16.33 -8.59
CA LYS A 32 -1.51 15.88 -7.22
C LYS A 32 -0.28 15.55 -6.36
N TYR A 33 0.91 15.68 -6.91
CA TYR A 33 2.15 15.31 -6.23
C TYR A 33 2.77 16.52 -5.55
N THR A 34 3.36 16.31 -4.36
CA THR A 34 4.06 17.38 -3.66
C THR A 34 5.34 17.77 -4.40
N ALA A 35 5.68 19.05 -4.34
CA ALA A 35 6.92 19.56 -4.92
C ALA A 35 8.16 18.79 -4.44
N LYS A 36 8.22 18.43 -3.14
CA LYS A 36 9.31 17.64 -2.56
C LYS A 36 9.45 16.27 -3.23
N LEU A 37 8.33 15.59 -3.47
CA LEU A 37 8.32 14.27 -4.11
C LEU A 37 8.77 14.36 -5.56
N LEU A 38 8.25 15.33 -6.32
CA LEU A 38 8.66 15.56 -7.71
C LEU A 38 10.14 15.89 -7.80
N THR A 39 10.66 16.78 -6.94
CA THR A 39 12.08 17.14 -6.93
C THR A 39 12.97 15.93 -6.65
N THR A 40 12.58 15.06 -5.69
CA THR A 40 13.37 13.85 -5.38
C THR A 40 13.51 12.94 -6.58
N ILE A 41 12.43 12.71 -7.32
CA ILE A 41 12.42 11.81 -8.48
C ILE A 41 13.09 12.47 -9.69
N ALA A 42 12.79 13.75 -9.94
CA ALA A 42 13.39 14.50 -11.04
C ALA A 42 14.91 14.63 -10.88
N THR A 43 15.40 14.83 -9.66
CA THR A 43 16.86 14.88 -9.41
C THR A 43 17.53 13.58 -9.88
N ALA A 44 17.05 12.43 -9.42
CA ALA A 44 17.64 11.13 -9.80
C ALA A 44 17.55 10.89 -11.32
N PHE A 45 16.44 11.24 -11.93
CA PHE A 45 16.22 11.10 -13.37
C PHE A 45 17.13 12.02 -14.19
N VAL A 46 17.18 13.32 -13.85
CA VAL A 46 18.01 14.29 -14.59
C VAL A 46 19.50 13.98 -14.42
N THR A 47 19.93 13.59 -13.20
CA THR A 47 21.32 13.11 -13.00
C THR A 47 21.64 11.96 -13.94
N TRP A 48 20.81 10.93 -14.00
CA TRP A 48 20.98 9.79 -14.91
C TRP A 48 21.03 10.22 -16.39
N CYS A 49 20.13 11.11 -16.82
CA CYS A 49 20.14 11.61 -18.19
C CYS A 49 21.45 12.34 -18.55
N VAL A 50 21.93 13.20 -17.66
CA VAL A 50 23.13 14.03 -17.94
C VAL A 50 24.41 13.23 -17.76
N VAL A 51 24.56 12.52 -16.64
CA VAL A 51 25.82 11.85 -16.27
C VAL A 51 26.00 10.53 -16.99
N GLU A 52 24.97 9.69 -17.00
CA GLU A 52 25.09 8.34 -17.54
C GLU A 52 24.74 8.25 -19.03
N ARG A 53 23.88 9.15 -19.51
CA ARG A 53 23.47 9.17 -20.93
C ARG A 53 24.05 10.31 -21.74
N GLY A 54 24.70 11.29 -21.10
CA GLY A 54 25.32 12.42 -21.79
C GLY A 54 24.30 13.33 -22.51
N LEU A 55 23.04 13.34 -22.06
CA LEU A 55 22.01 14.14 -22.71
C LEU A 55 22.16 15.62 -22.35
N PRO A 56 21.91 16.54 -23.30
CA PRO A 56 21.91 17.96 -23.02
C PRO A 56 20.81 18.34 -22.04
N LEU A 57 21.08 19.32 -21.18
CA LEU A 57 20.16 19.78 -20.13
C LEU A 57 19.07 20.71 -20.72
N GLU A 58 18.28 20.15 -21.61
CA GLU A 58 17.17 20.81 -22.31
C GLU A 58 15.86 20.08 -21.99
N ALA A 59 14.79 20.85 -21.71
CA ALA A 59 13.52 20.24 -21.28
C ALA A 59 12.95 19.26 -22.30
N GLY A 60 12.99 19.60 -23.60
CA GLY A 60 12.50 18.74 -24.67
C GLY A 60 13.29 17.44 -24.88
N VAL A 61 14.56 17.42 -24.47
CA VAL A 61 15.41 16.23 -24.54
C VAL A 61 15.29 15.39 -23.27
N ILE A 62 15.48 16.02 -22.10
CA ILE A 62 15.43 15.34 -20.81
C ILE A 62 14.02 14.75 -20.57
N PHE A 63 12.98 15.55 -20.70
CA PHE A 63 11.60 15.11 -20.46
C PHE A 63 10.92 14.53 -21.69
N SER A 64 11.70 14.09 -22.70
CA SER A 64 11.16 13.30 -23.80
C SER A 64 10.58 11.97 -23.30
N ARG A 65 9.55 11.48 -23.97
CA ARG A 65 8.91 10.20 -23.63
C ARG A 65 9.91 9.04 -23.65
N GLN A 66 10.81 9.05 -24.62
CA GLN A 66 11.83 8.02 -24.76
C GLN A 66 12.77 7.99 -23.55
N ALA A 67 13.28 9.13 -23.11
CA ALA A 67 14.17 9.19 -21.94
C ALA A 67 13.46 8.72 -20.67
N ILE A 68 12.21 9.11 -20.45
CA ILE A 68 11.40 8.68 -19.30
C ILE A 68 11.15 7.18 -19.33
N ASP A 69 10.81 6.60 -20.48
CA ASP A 69 10.54 5.18 -20.64
C ASP A 69 11.81 4.35 -20.46
N MET A 70 12.94 4.79 -20.98
CA MET A 70 14.26 4.16 -20.77
C MET A 70 14.65 4.18 -19.29
N TYR A 71 14.53 5.32 -18.61
CA TYR A 71 14.80 5.40 -17.18
C TYR A 71 13.93 4.44 -16.35
N ALA A 72 12.64 4.35 -16.66
CA ALA A 72 11.72 3.47 -15.97
C ALA A 72 12.02 1.98 -16.21
N THR A 73 12.52 1.61 -17.39
CA THR A 73 12.72 0.20 -17.77
C THR A 73 14.13 -0.29 -17.50
N GLU A 74 15.15 0.52 -17.74
CA GLU A 74 16.55 0.13 -17.67
C GLU A 74 17.16 0.45 -16.31
N GLU A 75 17.20 1.72 -15.92
CA GLU A 75 17.85 2.17 -14.68
C GLU A 75 17.15 1.65 -13.43
N ASN A 76 15.84 1.66 -13.44
CA ASN A 76 15.05 1.18 -12.30
C ASN A 76 14.74 -0.33 -12.35
N ARG A 77 15.47 -1.13 -13.15
CA ARG A 77 15.23 -2.57 -13.31
C ARG A 77 15.23 -3.34 -11.99
N GLY A 78 16.06 -2.95 -11.03
CA GLY A 78 16.14 -3.55 -9.69
C GLY A 78 15.02 -3.12 -8.73
N ARG A 79 14.19 -2.14 -9.10
CA ARG A 79 13.07 -1.68 -8.27
C ARG A 79 11.79 -2.48 -8.55
N SER A 80 10.87 -2.47 -7.59
CA SER A 80 9.56 -3.09 -7.80
C SER A 80 8.84 -2.44 -8.99
N GLU A 81 8.03 -3.22 -9.70
CA GLU A 81 7.24 -2.74 -10.85
C GLU A 81 6.31 -1.58 -10.47
N GLY A 82 5.73 -1.61 -9.26
CA GLY A 82 4.93 -0.51 -8.73
C GLY A 82 5.74 0.78 -8.58
N THR A 83 6.98 0.68 -8.10
CA THR A 83 7.89 1.84 -7.98
C THR A 83 8.25 2.40 -9.35
N ARG A 84 8.61 1.54 -10.31
CA ARG A 84 8.94 1.95 -11.69
C ARG A 84 7.78 2.68 -12.35
N ARG A 85 6.56 2.14 -12.19
CA ARG A 85 5.33 2.75 -12.71
C ARG A 85 5.04 4.11 -12.09
N ASN A 86 5.21 4.23 -10.77
CA ASN A 86 5.02 5.50 -10.07
C ASN A 86 6.03 6.56 -10.53
N TYR A 87 7.30 6.19 -10.65
CA TYR A 87 8.35 7.09 -11.13
C TYR A 87 8.05 7.58 -12.55
N ARG A 88 7.74 6.65 -13.46
CA ARG A 88 7.32 6.98 -14.82
C ARG A 88 6.12 7.94 -14.83
N ALA A 89 5.09 7.64 -14.06
CA ALA A 89 3.89 8.47 -14.01
C ALA A 89 4.19 9.89 -13.51
N MET A 90 5.05 10.06 -12.50
CA MET A 90 5.43 11.38 -11.97
C MET A 90 6.26 12.18 -12.98
N LEU A 91 7.23 11.53 -13.64
CA LEU A 91 8.06 12.17 -14.66
C LEU A 91 7.21 12.61 -15.87
N LEU A 92 6.27 11.78 -16.30
CA LEU A 92 5.34 12.14 -17.37
C LEU A 92 4.45 13.33 -16.98
N ARG A 93 4.04 13.47 -15.70
CA ARG A 93 3.30 14.66 -15.27
C ARG A 93 4.14 15.94 -15.28
N ILE A 94 5.43 15.85 -15.01
CA ILE A 94 6.35 16.98 -15.20
C ILE A 94 6.48 17.30 -16.69
N ALA A 95 6.68 16.28 -17.52
CA ALA A 95 6.83 16.42 -18.96
C ALA A 95 5.60 17.03 -19.65
N GLU A 96 4.39 16.63 -19.26
CA GLU A 96 3.12 17.21 -19.77
C GLU A 96 3.02 18.72 -19.53
N VAL A 97 3.65 19.23 -18.48
CA VAL A 97 3.68 20.67 -18.17
C VAL A 97 4.77 21.39 -18.91
N LEU A 98 5.96 20.79 -19.04
CA LEU A 98 7.14 21.44 -19.61
C LEU A 98 7.20 21.37 -21.14
N VAL A 99 6.75 20.26 -21.72
CA VAL A 99 6.83 19.96 -23.15
C VAL A 99 5.51 19.34 -23.64
N PRO A 100 4.39 20.06 -23.50
CA PRO A 100 3.07 19.54 -23.77
C PRO A 100 2.91 19.04 -25.21
N GLU A 101 3.60 19.62 -26.16
CA GLU A 101 3.56 19.22 -27.58
C GLU A 101 4.06 17.78 -27.82
N GLN A 102 4.95 17.27 -26.94
CA GLN A 102 5.49 15.90 -27.04
C GLN A 102 4.62 14.86 -26.31
N HIS A 103 3.62 15.29 -25.55
CA HIS A 103 2.85 14.43 -24.64
C HIS A 103 1.34 14.43 -24.87
N ASN A 104 0.88 14.87 -26.06
CA ASN A 104 -0.53 14.95 -26.42
C ASN A 104 -1.21 13.58 -26.66
N GLU A 105 -0.45 12.49 -26.78
CA GLU A 105 -1.01 11.17 -27.00
C GLU A 105 -1.44 10.49 -25.69
N ARG A 106 -2.57 9.73 -25.74
CA ARG A 106 -3.01 8.91 -24.61
C ARG A 106 -1.92 7.91 -24.21
N LEU A 107 -1.51 7.98 -22.96
CA LEU A 107 -0.53 7.06 -22.37
C LEU A 107 -1.06 5.63 -22.38
N THR A 108 -0.30 4.71 -22.96
CA THR A 108 -0.50 3.27 -22.71
C THR A 108 -0.02 2.97 -21.29
N PRO A 109 -0.91 2.58 -20.37
CA PRO A 109 -0.48 2.23 -19.01
C PRO A 109 0.46 1.02 -19.07
N LEU A 110 1.55 1.05 -18.31
CA LEU A 110 2.28 -0.19 -18.01
C LEU A 110 1.30 -1.17 -17.36
N SER A 111 1.35 -2.45 -17.76
CA SER A 111 0.44 -3.48 -17.27
C SER A 111 0.31 -3.43 -15.75
N ARG A 112 -0.91 -3.46 -15.25
CA ARG A 112 -1.13 -3.52 -13.81
C ARG A 112 -0.77 -4.92 -13.34
N LYS A 113 0.24 -5.05 -12.47
CA LYS A 113 0.50 -6.29 -11.75
C LYS A 113 -0.78 -6.71 -11.01
N GLY A 114 -1.07 -8.01 -10.98
CA GLY A 114 -2.17 -8.55 -10.19
C GLY A 114 -2.09 -8.10 -8.72
N VAL A 115 -3.17 -8.25 -7.98
CA VAL A 115 -3.15 -8.06 -6.52
C VAL A 115 -2.22 -9.10 -5.88
N ALA A 116 -1.73 -8.79 -4.67
CA ALA A 116 -0.91 -9.73 -3.92
C ALA A 116 -1.70 -11.03 -3.68
N ALA A 117 -1.07 -12.17 -3.93
CA ALA A 117 -1.67 -13.48 -3.67
C ALA A 117 -1.97 -13.64 -2.16
N PRO A 118 -3.11 -14.22 -1.79
CA PRO A 118 -3.41 -14.53 -0.39
C PRO A 118 -2.42 -15.55 0.18
N TYR A 119 -2.37 -15.64 1.49
CA TYR A 119 -1.67 -16.72 2.19
C TYR A 119 -2.55 -17.97 2.32
N SER A 120 -1.94 -19.15 2.26
CA SER A 120 -2.62 -20.42 2.58
C SER A 120 -2.88 -20.55 4.09
N ALA A 121 -3.73 -21.50 4.48
CA ALA A 121 -3.98 -21.81 5.89
C ALA A 121 -2.71 -22.22 6.64
N GLU A 122 -1.83 -22.99 5.99
CA GLU A 122 -0.53 -23.41 6.55
C GLU A 122 0.41 -22.22 6.76
N GLN A 123 0.50 -21.32 5.79
CA GLN A 123 1.28 -20.09 5.95
C GLN A 123 0.72 -19.21 7.08
N MET A 124 -0.60 -19.12 7.20
CA MET A 124 -1.21 -18.36 8.30
C MET A 124 -0.94 -19.00 9.67
N ALA A 125 -0.96 -20.33 9.77
CA ALA A 125 -0.54 -21.05 10.97
C ALA A 125 0.94 -20.77 11.30
N HIS A 126 1.82 -20.85 10.30
CA HIS A 126 3.23 -20.50 10.45
C HIS A 126 3.42 -19.07 10.99
N PHE A 127 2.69 -18.10 10.48
CA PHE A 127 2.79 -16.72 10.96
C PHE A 127 2.24 -16.50 12.37
N ARG A 128 1.29 -17.29 12.82
CA ARG A 128 0.87 -17.33 14.24
C ARG A 128 2.04 -17.76 15.14
N PHE A 129 2.77 -18.81 14.77
CA PHE A 129 3.99 -19.21 15.49
C PHE A 129 5.08 -18.16 15.42
N TRP A 130 5.30 -17.55 14.25
CA TRP A 130 6.22 -16.43 14.10
C TRP A 130 5.90 -15.28 15.04
N ALA A 131 4.64 -14.90 15.19
CA ALA A 131 4.25 -13.82 16.08
C ALA A 131 4.53 -14.13 17.53
N LEU A 132 4.20 -15.33 18.00
CA LEU A 132 4.43 -15.79 19.36
C LEU A 132 5.92 -16.02 19.67
N GLY A 133 6.72 -16.38 18.66
CA GLY A 133 8.14 -16.66 18.77
C GLY A 133 9.06 -15.43 18.79
N GLN A 134 8.52 -14.20 18.75
CA GLN A 134 9.38 -13.01 18.80
C GLN A 134 10.03 -12.82 20.18
N HIS A 135 11.29 -12.37 20.21
CA HIS A 135 12.12 -12.36 21.43
C HIS A 135 11.66 -11.39 22.53
N THR A 136 11.04 -10.28 22.16
CA THR A 136 10.56 -9.31 23.16
C THR A 136 9.05 -9.25 23.18
N GLU A 137 8.48 -8.94 24.33
CA GLU A 137 7.04 -8.77 24.50
C GLU A 137 6.47 -7.73 23.52
N VAL A 138 7.14 -6.58 23.39
CA VAL A 138 6.74 -5.54 22.43
C VAL A 138 6.70 -6.06 21.00
N LYS A 139 7.69 -6.88 20.60
CA LYS A 139 7.70 -7.47 19.25
C LYS A 139 6.61 -8.52 19.09
N ARG A 140 6.37 -9.38 20.10
CA ARG A 140 5.26 -10.34 20.09
C ARG A 140 3.92 -9.63 19.94
N ARG A 141 3.68 -8.62 20.81
CA ARG A 141 2.46 -7.81 20.76
C ARG A 141 2.24 -7.17 19.39
N ARG A 142 3.26 -6.53 18.80
CA ARG A 142 3.16 -5.90 17.46
C ARG A 142 2.96 -6.93 16.35
N ALA A 143 3.60 -8.08 16.42
CA ALA A 143 3.41 -9.17 15.46
C ALA A 143 1.99 -9.74 15.54
N MET A 144 1.45 -9.94 16.75
CA MET A 144 0.05 -10.33 16.94
C MET A 144 -0.91 -9.27 16.38
N LEU A 145 -0.71 -7.99 16.72
CA LEU A 145 -1.51 -6.89 16.18
C LEU A 145 -1.49 -6.84 14.66
N MET A 146 -0.32 -7.03 14.04
CA MET A 146 -0.21 -7.08 12.57
C MET A 146 -1.10 -8.17 11.97
N LEU A 147 -1.09 -9.38 12.55
CA LEU A 147 -1.91 -10.49 12.07
C LEU A 147 -3.40 -10.21 12.32
N VAL A 148 -3.78 -9.85 13.53
CA VAL A 148 -5.17 -9.58 13.91
C VAL A 148 -5.77 -8.47 13.04
N LEU A 149 -5.08 -7.35 12.90
CA LEU A 149 -5.62 -6.19 12.19
C LEU A 149 -5.59 -6.33 10.66
N CYS A 150 -4.53 -6.94 10.11
CA CYS A 150 -4.43 -7.10 8.66
C CYS A 150 -5.18 -8.34 8.14
N ALA A 151 -5.05 -9.50 8.79
CA ALA A 151 -5.71 -10.72 8.35
C ALA A 151 -7.08 -10.94 9.01
N GLY A 152 -7.34 -10.33 10.16
CA GLY A 152 -8.62 -10.41 10.87
C GLY A 152 -9.62 -9.31 10.48
N ALA A 153 -9.13 -8.11 10.11
CA ALA A 153 -10.00 -6.96 9.80
C ALA A 153 -9.59 -6.19 8.54
N ALA A 154 -8.63 -6.68 7.76
CA ALA A 154 -8.13 -6.08 6.51
C ALA A 154 -7.70 -4.61 6.63
N LEU A 155 -7.19 -4.15 7.79
CA LEU A 155 -6.72 -2.79 7.99
C LEU A 155 -5.45 -2.51 7.19
N LYS A 156 -5.31 -1.26 6.75
CA LYS A 156 -4.09 -0.74 6.12
C LYS A 156 -3.09 -0.29 7.18
N PRO A 157 -1.78 -0.27 6.90
CA PRO A 157 -0.77 0.21 7.86
C PRO A 157 -1.08 1.60 8.43
N VAL A 158 -1.56 2.52 7.59
CA VAL A 158 -1.94 3.89 7.99
C VAL A 158 -3.16 3.94 8.92
N GLU A 159 -4.00 2.91 8.91
CA GLU A 159 -5.18 2.80 9.77
C GLU A 159 -4.84 2.19 11.13
N ILE A 160 -3.69 1.50 11.23
CA ILE A 160 -3.21 0.83 12.45
C ILE A 160 -2.48 1.81 13.37
N VAL A 161 -1.78 2.79 12.80
CA VAL A 161 -0.91 3.72 13.54
C VAL A 161 -1.63 4.42 14.70
N ASP A 162 -2.83 4.91 14.42
CA ASP A 162 -3.62 5.74 15.34
C ASP A 162 -4.78 4.96 16.00
N LEU A 163 -4.78 3.61 15.90
CA LEU A 163 -5.83 2.79 16.45
C LEU A 163 -5.70 2.72 17.99
N MET A 164 -6.64 3.33 18.69
CA MET A 164 -6.71 3.35 20.14
C MET A 164 -7.49 2.14 20.68
N PRO A 165 -7.25 1.71 21.93
CA PRO A 165 -8.05 0.67 22.58
C PRO A 165 -9.56 0.99 22.57
N GLY A 166 -9.94 2.24 22.80
CA GLY A 166 -11.32 2.70 22.78
C GLY A 166 -12.01 2.62 21.40
N HIS A 167 -11.26 2.42 20.33
CA HIS A 167 -11.83 2.19 18.99
C HIS A 167 -12.21 0.72 18.74
N VAL A 168 -11.98 -0.17 19.71
CA VAL A 168 -12.32 -1.59 19.62
C VAL A 168 -13.46 -1.89 20.56
N ARG A 169 -14.61 -2.23 20.00
CA ARG A 169 -15.83 -2.54 20.75
C ARG A 169 -15.99 -4.06 20.86
N VAL A 170 -15.99 -4.57 22.07
CA VAL A 170 -16.24 -5.98 22.38
C VAL A 170 -17.69 -6.13 22.79
N GLY A 171 -18.46 -7.01 22.17
CA GLY A 171 -19.86 -7.26 22.47
C GLY A 171 -20.30 -8.67 22.16
N GLY A 172 -21.56 -9.00 22.49
CA GLY A 172 -22.11 -10.35 22.33
C GLY A 172 -22.19 -10.85 20.86
N GLY A 173 -22.02 -9.97 19.88
CA GLY A 173 -21.97 -10.31 18.46
C GLY A 173 -20.56 -10.38 17.86
N GLY A 174 -19.51 -10.31 18.70
CA GLY A 174 -18.12 -10.30 18.29
C GLY A 174 -17.44 -8.94 18.50
N ILE A 175 -16.28 -8.76 17.87
CA ILE A 175 -15.47 -7.56 17.98
C ILE A 175 -15.64 -6.66 16.74
N LEU A 176 -15.91 -5.37 16.98
CA LEU A 176 -15.99 -4.34 15.96
C LEU A 176 -14.86 -3.33 16.12
N ILE A 177 -14.20 -2.99 15.02
CA ILE A 177 -13.11 -2.02 14.99
C ILE A 177 -13.59 -0.74 14.31
N GLU A 178 -13.53 0.40 15.02
CA GLU A 178 -13.76 1.72 14.44
C GLU A 178 -12.48 2.22 13.79
N VAL A 179 -12.49 2.32 12.48
CA VAL A 179 -11.38 2.84 11.71
C VAL A 179 -11.57 4.33 11.49
N HIS A 180 -10.73 5.15 12.10
CA HIS A 180 -10.72 6.61 11.95
C HIS A 180 -9.58 7.09 11.05
N GLY A 181 -8.51 6.30 10.93
CA GLY A 181 -7.35 6.60 10.08
C GLY A 181 -7.66 6.41 8.59
N GLY A 182 -6.87 7.08 7.75
CA GLY A 182 -7.03 7.00 6.29
C GLY A 182 -8.16 7.90 5.75
N THR A 183 -8.66 7.57 4.55
CA THR A 183 -9.63 8.41 3.81
C THR A 183 -11.09 8.02 4.03
N SER A 184 -11.36 6.92 4.74
CA SER A 184 -12.70 6.33 4.82
C SER A 184 -12.99 5.78 6.22
N PRO A 185 -13.50 6.63 7.15
CA PRO A 185 -13.95 6.17 8.48
C PRO A 185 -15.05 5.11 8.33
N ARG A 186 -14.95 4.03 9.12
CA ARG A 186 -15.89 2.89 9.03
C ARG A 186 -15.80 1.95 10.22
N LEU A 187 -16.80 1.10 10.35
CA LEU A 187 -16.81 -0.04 11.27
C LEU A 187 -16.41 -1.32 10.52
N VAL A 188 -15.48 -2.08 11.06
CA VAL A 188 -15.03 -3.34 10.48
C VAL A 188 -15.19 -4.46 11.51
N PRO A 189 -16.00 -5.51 11.24
CA PRO A 189 -16.06 -6.69 12.07
C PRO A 189 -14.73 -7.45 12.02
N LEU A 190 -14.22 -7.83 13.18
CA LEU A 190 -13.10 -8.76 13.28
C LEU A 190 -13.57 -10.18 12.95
N LEU A 191 -12.76 -10.96 12.24
CA LEU A 191 -13.03 -12.40 12.07
C LEU A 191 -12.94 -13.10 13.43
N ALA A 192 -13.95 -13.92 13.75
CA ALA A 192 -14.08 -14.61 15.04
C ALA A 192 -12.84 -15.40 15.49
N GLU A 193 -12.09 -15.97 14.52
CA GLU A 193 -10.84 -16.69 14.81
C GLU A 193 -9.73 -15.83 15.41
N TRP A 194 -9.90 -14.51 15.50
CA TRP A 194 -8.97 -13.54 16.07
C TRP A 194 -9.47 -12.88 17.33
N ASP A 195 -10.70 -13.17 17.77
CA ASP A 195 -11.31 -12.54 18.95
C ASP A 195 -10.50 -12.77 20.23
N GLU A 196 -10.00 -13.98 20.43
CA GLU A 196 -9.17 -14.31 21.60
C GLU A 196 -7.88 -13.49 21.64
N TRP A 197 -7.18 -13.37 20.48
CA TRP A 197 -5.96 -12.58 20.40
C TRP A 197 -6.22 -11.09 20.60
N MET A 198 -7.31 -10.57 20.04
CA MET A 198 -7.65 -9.17 20.22
C MET A 198 -8.03 -8.86 21.66
N THR A 199 -8.78 -9.76 22.31
CA THR A 199 -9.14 -9.62 23.72
C THR A 199 -7.88 -9.60 24.61
N ALA A 200 -6.93 -10.49 24.38
CA ALA A 200 -5.67 -10.50 25.10
C ALA A 200 -4.86 -9.22 24.86
N LEU A 201 -4.82 -8.73 23.62
CA LEU A 201 -4.14 -7.48 23.29
C LEU A 201 -4.77 -6.24 23.95
N LEU A 202 -6.08 -6.27 24.18
CA LEU A 202 -6.80 -5.18 24.85
C LEU A 202 -6.62 -5.22 26.38
N ALA A 203 -6.49 -6.41 26.98
CA ALA A 203 -6.33 -6.55 28.43
C ALA A 203 -5.09 -5.81 28.97
N ASP A 204 -4.02 -5.78 28.19
CA ASP A 204 -2.75 -5.11 28.52
C ASP A 204 -2.62 -3.73 27.86
N ALA A 205 -3.70 -3.16 27.32
CA ALA A 205 -3.64 -1.90 26.59
C ALA A 205 -3.89 -0.70 27.50
N GLU A 206 -3.04 0.31 27.38
CA GLU A 206 -3.24 1.60 28.04
C GLU A 206 -4.24 2.44 27.20
N PRO A 207 -5.31 2.99 27.84
CA PRO A 207 -6.37 3.68 27.10
C PRO A 207 -5.91 4.86 26.24
N GLU A 208 -4.87 5.57 26.68
CA GLU A 208 -4.35 6.79 26.05
C GLU A 208 -3.21 6.53 25.06
N ILE A 209 -2.82 5.27 24.88
CA ILE A 209 -1.72 4.91 23.99
C ILE A 209 -2.27 4.09 22.82
N PRO A 210 -1.92 4.41 21.56
CA PRO A 210 -2.29 3.59 20.42
C PRO A 210 -1.89 2.12 20.63
N LEU A 211 -2.72 1.19 20.15
CA LEU A 211 -2.48 -0.25 20.29
C LEU A 211 -1.11 -0.69 19.75
N TRP A 212 -0.62 -0.03 18.72
CA TRP A 212 0.72 -0.29 18.16
C TRP A 212 1.86 0.24 19.06
N GLY A 213 1.56 1.11 19.98
CA GLY A 213 2.49 1.84 20.84
C GLY A 213 2.65 3.30 20.41
N PRO A 214 3.43 4.09 21.16
CA PRO A 214 3.59 5.51 20.89
C PRO A 214 4.04 5.76 19.45
N PRO A 215 3.51 6.83 18.82
CA PRO A 215 3.81 7.13 17.44
C PRO A 215 5.30 7.39 17.26
N ASN A 216 5.98 6.48 16.57
CA ASN A 216 7.30 6.77 16.04
C ASN A 216 7.16 7.72 14.86
N ARG A 217 8.15 8.59 14.64
CA ARG A 217 8.23 9.54 13.52
C ARG A 217 8.21 8.90 12.11
N SER A 218 7.92 7.58 12.01
CA SER A 218 7.83 6.87 10.74
C SER A 218 6.49 7.15 10.09
N ASP A 219 6.55 7.43 8.80
CA ASP A 219 5.41 7.47 7.90
C ASP A 219 4.55 6.20 8.10
N GLY A 220 3.27 6.38 8.46
CA GLY A 220 2.34 5.28 8.72
C GLY A 220 2.25 4.26 7.59
N GLY A 221 2.54 4.67 6.34
CA GLY A 221 2.60 3.77 5.18
C GLY A 221 3.68 2.69 5.27
N ASN A 222 4.77 2.95 6.00
CA ASN A 222 5.90 2.03 6.16
C ASN A 222 5.89 1.28 7.51
N LEU A 223 4.88 1.48 8.34
CA LEU A 223 4.81 0.94 9.70
C LEU A 223 5.16 -0.54 9.77
N LEU A 224 4.47 -1.36 9.00
CA LEU A 224 4.61 -2.82 9.04
C LEU A 224 5.95 -3.27 8.45
N SER A 225 6.37 -2.72 7.33
CA SER A 225 7.64 -3.07 6.69
C SER A 225 8.84 -2.64 7.54
N SER A 226 8.78 -1.49 8.18
CA SER A 226 9.81 -1.06 9.14
C SER A 226 9.88 -1.98 10.35
N PHE A 227 8.74 -2.44 10.87
CA PHE A 227 8.69 -3.38 11.99
C PHE A 227 9.27 -4.74 11.61
N THR A 228 8.83 -5.32 10.49
CA THR A 228 9.23 -6.69 10.11
C THR A 228 10.72 -6.83 9.81
N GLN A 229 11.42 -5.77 9.42
CA GLN A 229 12.89 -5.76 9.26
C GLN A 229 13.66 -6.12 10.53
N TYR A 230 13.05 -5.92 11.70
CA TYR A 230 13.66 -6.19 13.01
C TYR A 230 13.10 -7.43 13.70
N THR A 231 12.28 -8.22 13.01
CA THR A 231 11.74 -9.50 13.49
C THR A 231 12.61 -10.68 13.08
N ILE A 232 12.41 -11.82 13.73
CA ILE A 232 13.16 -13.05 13.45
C ILE A 232 12.25 -14.01 12.71
N GLY A 233 12.84 -14.74 11.77
CA GLY A 233 12.14 -15.71 10.94
C GLY A 233 11.45 -15.10 9.73
N GLU A 234 10.81 -15.96 8.94
CA GLU A 234 10.01 -15.55 7.80
C GLU A 234 8.77 -14.81 8.29
N HIS A 235 8.60 -13.57 7.83
CA HIS A 235 7.54 -12.68 8.27
C HIS A 235 6.51 -12.41 7.18
N PRO A 236 5.25 -12.14 7.55
CA PRO A 236 4.21 -11.84 6.57
C PRO A 236 4.33 -10.42 6.00
N VAL A 237 3.77 -10.23 4.82
CA VAL A 237 3.61 -8.93 4.16
C VAL A 237 2.19 -8.42 4.38
N GLY A 238 2.02 -7.21 4.90
CA GLY A 238 0.72 -6.65 5.26
C GLY A 238 -0.31 -6.67 4.12
N ASN A 239 0.10 -6.35 2.90
CA ASN A 239 -0.79 -6.40 1.74
C ASN A 239 -1.28 -7.83 1.40
N ARG A 240 -0.46 -8.86 1.65
CA ARG A 240 -0.86 -10.26 1.46
C ARG A 240 -1.80 -10.73 2.58
N LEU A 241 -1.58 -10.31 3.82
CA LEU A 241 -2.51 -10.56 4.94
C LEU A 241 -3.89 -9.97 4.63
N ARG A 242 -3.92 -8.73 4.16
CA ARG A 242 -5.17 -8.09 3.72
C ARG A 242 -5.82 -8.82 2.54
N ALA A 243 -5.05 -9.27 1.56
CA ALA A 243 -5.54 -10.08 0.45
C ALA A 243 -6.15 -11.40 0.95
N THR A 244 -5.56 -12.03 1.95
CA THR A 244 -6.07 -13.24 2.59
C THR A 244 -7.46 -13.02 3.19
N TRP A 245 -7.67 -11.91 3.91
CA TRP A 245 -8.98 -11.54 4.43
C TRP A 245 -10.01 -11.35 3.30
N ILE A 246 -9.64 -10.61 2.24
CA ILE A 246 -10.54 -10.32 1.12
C ILE A 246 -10.99 -11.61 0.43
N VAL A 247 -10.03 -12.47 0.08
CA VAL A 247 -10.35 -13.74 -0.59
C VAL A 247 -11.18 -14.65 0.32
N LYS A 248 -10.89 -14.70 1.62
CA LYS A 248 -11.67 -15.45 2.60
C LYS A 248 -13.14 -14.99 2.64
N GLN A 249 -13.39 -13.68 2.64
CA GLN A 249 -14.75 -13.14 2.60
C GLN A 249 -15.47 -13.46 1.30
N LEU A 250 -14.80 -13.32 0.16
CA LEU A 250 -15.37 -13.65 -1.15
C LEU A 250 -15.66 -15.14 -1.27
N GLN A 251 -14.76 -15.99 -0.78
CA GLN A 251 -14.94 -17.44 -0.76
C GLN A 251 -16.10 -17.89 0.14
N ALA A 252 -16.33 -17.18 1.25
CA ALA A 252 -17.44 -17.40 2.17
C ALA A 252 -18.78 -16.88 1.64
N GLY A 253 -18.82 -16.25 0.46
CA GLY A 253 -20.05 -15.69 -0.10
C GLY A 253 -20.56 -14.44 0.62
N ALA A 254 -19.70 -13.73 1.35
CA ALA A 254 -20.10 -12.48 2.00
C ALA A 254 -20.63 -11.47 0.98
N PRO A 255 -21.72 -10.72 1.29
CA PRO A 255 -22.29 -9.75 0.37
C PRO A 255 -21.24 -8.73 -0.09
N ILE A 256 -21.05 -8.63 -1.38
CA ILE A 256 -19.99 -7.82 -2.00
C ILE A 256 -20.00 -6.35 -1.53
N LYS A 257 -21.19 -5.79 -1.32
CA LYS A 257 -21.37 -4.42 -0.81
C LYS A 257 -20.80 -4.25 0.59
N GLU A 258 -20.96 -5.26 1.46
CA GLU A 258 -20.46 -5.23 2.83
C GLU A 258 -18.94 -5.43 2.87
N VAL A 259 -18.42 -6.30 2.03
CA VAL A 259 -16.96 -6.47 1.85
C VAL A 259 -16.33 -5.16 1.37
N HIS A 260 -16.94 -4.50 0.38
CA HIS A 260 -16.48 -3.21 -0.13
C HIS A 260 -16.50 -2.12 0.96
N ARG A 261 -17.59 -2.04 1.75
CA ARG A 261 -17.71 -1.13 2.89
C ARG A 261 -16.62 -1.38 3.94
N ALA A 262 -16.40 -2.63 4.34
CA ALA A 262 -15.37 -2.99 5.32
C ALA A 262 -13.95 -2.66 4.85
N LEU A 263 -13.67 -2.74 3.55
CA LEU A 263 -12.37 -2.43 2.97
C LEU A 263 -12.08 -0.93 2.85
N GLY A 264 -13.10 -0.06 2.90
CA GLY A 264 -12.96 1.36 2.66
C GLY A 264 -12.37 1.65 1.28
N PHE A 265 -12.78 0.91 0.26
CA PHE A 265 -12.39 1.18 -1.11
C PHE A 265 -13.20 2.36 -1.67
N GLU A 266 -12.51 3.32 -2.29
CA GLU A 266 -13.15 4.41 -3.02
C GLU A 266 -13.76 3.91 -4.34
N LYS A 267 -13.17 2.86 -4.93
CA LYS A 267 -13.54 2.35 -6.25
C LYS A 267 -13.78 0.84 -6.20
N PHE A 268 -14.93 0.44 -6.70
CA PHE A 268 -15.33 -0.97 -6.80
C PHE A 268 -14.39 -1.79 -7.69
N GLU A 269 -13.80 -1.21 -8.71
CA GLU A 269 -12.91 -1.87 -9.68
C GLU A 269 -11.67 -2.56 -9.08
N ASN A 270 -11.38 -2.31 -7.80
CA ASN A 270 -10.27 -2.96 -7.11
C ASN A 270 -10.63 -4.35 -6.57
N LEU A 271 -11.90 -4.61 -6.28
CA LEU A 271 -12.33 -5.88 -5.68
C LEU A 271 -12.31 -7.07 -6.67
N PRO A 272 -12.73 -6.95 -7.95
CA PRO A 272 -12.75 -8.06 -8.90
C PRO A 272 -11.39 -8.71 -9.14
N ARG A 273 -10.29 -8.02 -8.87
CA ARG A 273 -8.93 -8.56 -9.02
C ARG A 273 -8.63 -9.73 -8.08
N TYR A 274 -9.37 -9.83 -6.97
CA TYR A 274 -9.21 -10.91 -6.01
C TYR A 274 -9.99 -12.16 -6.40
N LEU A 275 -10.94 -12.07 -7.36
CA LEU A 275 -11.71 -13.22 -7.85
C LEU A 275 -10.82 -14.30 -8.50
N ALA A 276 -9.65 -13.92 -9.01
CA ALA A 276 -8.68 -14.89 -9.53
C ALA A 276 -8.17 -15.90 -8.47
N TYR A 277 -8.36 -15.59 -7.18
CA TYR A 277 -7.94 -16.44 -6.06
C TYR A 277 -9.12 -17.09 -5.34
N VAL A 278 -10.34 -16.85 -5.80
CA VAL A 278 -11.56 -17.50 -5.26
C VAL A 278 -11.77 -18.80 -6.02
N THR A 279 -11.93 -19.89 -5.28
CA THR A 279 -12.23 -21.20 -5.86
C THR A 279 -13.65 -21.17 -6.43
N PRO A 280 -13.86 -21.54 -7.70
CA PRO A 280 -15.20 -21.66 -8.26
C PRO A 280 -16.05 -22.65 -7.45
N LEU A 281 -17.35 -22.43 -7.43
CA LEU A 281 -18.30 -23.41 -6.90
C LEU A 281 -18.33 -24.64 -7.82
N ASP A 282 -18.66 -25.79 -7.25
CA ASP A 282 -19.06 -26.95 -8.04
C ASP A 282 -20.37 -26.69 -8.79
N ASP A 283 -20.70 -27.55 -9.77
CA ASP A 283 -21.84 -27.33 -10.67
C ASP A 283 -23.19 -27.26 -9.92
N GLU A 284 -23.38 -28.07 -8.88
CA GLU A 284 -24.59 -28.06 -8.08
C GLU A 284 -24.75 -26.79 -7.27
N SER A 285 -23.71 -26.42 -6.55
CA SER A 285 -23.66 -25.18 -5.77
C SER A 285 -23.76 -23.94 -6.67
N TYR A 286 -23.15 -23.96 -7.87
CA TYR A 286 -23.26 -22.90 -8.85
C TYR A 286 -24.71 -22.70 -9.36
N LEU A 287 -25.37 -23.80 -9.72
CA LEU A 287 -26.77 -23.76 -10.14
C LEU A 287 -27.68 -23.23 -9.03
N SER A 288 -27.55 -23.78 -7.82
CA SER A 288 -28.34 -23.35 -6.66
C SER A 288 -28.14 -21.86 -6.35
N ALA A 289 -26.90 -21.40 -6.36
CA ALA A 289 -26.58 -20.00 -6.07
C ALA A 289 -27.17 -19.01 -7.08
N LEU A 290 -27.11 -19.32 -8.40
CA LEU A 290 -27.61 -18.44 -9.44
C LEU A 290 -29.14 -18.51 -9.64
N ARG A 291 -29.76 -19.64 -9.28
CA ARG A 291 -31.23 -19.78 -9.29
C ARG A 291 -31.88 -19.23 -8.04
N LEU A 292 -31.09 -18.78 -7.06
CA LEU A 292 -31.54 -18.31 -5.76
C LEU A 292 -32.34 -19.37 -4.98
N GLU A 293 -32.05 -20.66 -5.23
CA GLU A 293 -32.64 -21.77 -4.52
C GLU A 293 -32.03 -21.85 -3.11
N GLY A 294 -32.83 -21.56 -2.09
CA GLY A 294 -32.39 -21.55 -0.69
C GLY A 294 -32.12 -20.17 -0.08
N SER A 295 -32.28 -19.08 -0.81
CA SER A 295 -32.11 -17.70 -0.30
C SER A 295 -33.32 -17.18 0.49
N GLY A 296 -34.10 -18.06 1.10
CA GLY A 296 -35.27 -17.74 1.93
C GLY A 296 -34.93 -17.76 3.42
N LYS A 297 -34.15 -16.73 3.92
CA LYS A 297 -34.17 -16.34 5.34
C LYS A 297 -33.82 -14.88 5.48
#